data_dc67aed5656fcf1108b4983a6043902f
#
_entry.id   dc67aed5656fcf1108b4983a6043902f
#
_cell.length_a   1.000
_cell.length_b   1.000
_cell.length_c   1.000
_cell.angle_alpha   90.00
_cell.angle_beta   90.00
_cell.angle_gamma   90.00
#
_symmetry.space_group_name_H-M   'P 1'
#
loop_
_entity.id
_entity.type
_entity.pdbx_description
1 polymer ?
#
loop_
_entity_poly.entity_id
_entity_poly.type
_entity_poly.pdbx_seq_one_letter_code
_entity_poly.pdbx_strand_id
1 'polypeptide(L)'
;MLVYRFAWLMSEGKATRVDAAVLKLYTGEAYKAVSDMGLQILGGYGYCMDYPMQRFFRDSRLATIGAGTSEIQRNIIAKGLGL
;
A
#
# COMPACT_ATOMS: atom_id res chain seq x y z
N MET A 1 -11.77 5.18 0.78
CA MET A 1 -12.97 4.38 0.45
C MET A 1 -12.70 2.89 0.43
N LEU A 2 -11.60 2.45 -0.18
CA LEU A 2 -11.27 1.02 -0.27
C LEU A 2 -11.05 0.41 1.13
N VAL A 3 -10.38 1.12 2.02
CA VAL A 3 -10.15 0.68 3.40
C VAL A 3 -11.47 0.50 4.15
N TYR A 4 -12.37 1.47 4.03
CA TYR A 4 -13.69 1.42 4.69
C TYR A 4 -14.56 0.31 4.12
N ARG A 5 -14.51 0.10 2.81
CA ARG A 5 -15.22 -1.01 2.18
C ARG A 5 -14.74 -2.35 2.73
N PHE A 6 -13.43 -2.54 2.84
CA PHE A 6 -12.87 -3.78 3.36
C PHE A 6 -13.24 -3.98 4.84
N ALA A 7 -13.17 -2.92 5.63
CA ALA A 7 -13.56 -2.98 7.04
C ALA A 7 -15.02 -3.41 7.20
N TRP A 8 -15.91 -2.88 6.35
CA TRP A 8 -17.31 -3.28 6.36
C TRP A 8 -17.47 -4.75 5.97
N LEU A 9 -16.79 -5.19 4.91
CA LEU A 9 -16.82 -6.61 4.50
C LEU A 9 -16.34 -7.52 5.62
N MET A 10 -15.29 -7.13 6.32
CA MET A 10 -14.78 -7.89 7.47
C MET A 10 -15.84 -8.00 8.58
N SER A 11 -16.51 -6.89 8.91
CA SER A 11 -17.51 -6.87 9.96
C SER A 11 -18.73 -7.73 9.62
N GLU A 12 -19.05 -7.87 8.33
CA GLU A 12 -20.16 -8.70 7.84
C GLU A 12 -19.76 -10.14 7.58
N GLY A 13 -18.51 -10.51 7.80
CA GLY A 13 -18.01 -11.85 7.53
C GLY A 13 -17.96 -12.20 6.04
N LYS A 14 -17.91 -11.18 5.17
CA LYS A 14 -17.95 -11.34 3.71
C LYS A 14 -16.61 -11.07 3.03
N ALA A 15 -15.59 -10.65 3.79
CA ALA A 15 -14.27 -10.34 3.22
C ALA A 15 -13.61 -11.61 2.69
N THR A 16 -12.99 -11.50 1.51
CA THR A 16 -12.27 -12.60 0.89
C THR A 16 -10.77 -12.30 0.89
N ARG A 17 -9.98 -13.33 0.61
CA ARG A 17 -8.54 -13.17 0.43
C ARG A 17 -8.22 -12.21 -0.73
N VAL A 18 -9.03 -12.23 -1.78
CA VAL A 18 -8.88 -11.33 -2.92
C VAL A 18 -9.13 -9.89 -2.51
N ASP A 19 -10.17 -9.64 -1.70
CA ASP A 19 -10.46 -8.29 -1.21
C ASP A 19 -9.27 -7.74 -0.41
N ALA A 20 -8.68 -8.56 0.45
CA ALA A 20 -7.49 -8.16 1.21
C ALA A 20 -6.30 -7.87 0.30
N ALA A 21 -6.10 -8.70 -0.72
CA ALA A 21 -5.00 -8.52 -1.67
C ALA A 21 -5.14 -7.24 -2.48
N VAL A 22 -6.35 -6.93 -2.93
CA VAL A 22 -6.64 -5.68 -3.66
C VAL A 22 -6.34 -4.48 -2.77
N LEU A 23 -6.83 -4.49 -1.54
CA LEU A 23 -6.60 -3.39 -0.60
C LEU A 23 -5.10 -3.21 -0.32
N LYS A 24 -4.41 -4.29 -0.01
CA LYS A 24 -2.99 -4.24 0.33
C LYS A 24 -2.16 -3.76 -0.86
N LEU A 25 -2.44 -4.24 -2.05
CA LEU A 25 -1.75 -3.82 -3.26
C LEU A 25 -1.94 -2.33 -3.53
N TYR A 26 -3.19 -1.88 -3.53
CA TYR A 26 -3.50 -0.49 -3.85
C TYR A 26 -2.91 0.48 -2.81
N THR A 27 -3.12 0.21 -1.52
CA THR A 27 -2.64 1.10 -0.47
C THR A 27 -1.13 1.13 -0.39
N GLY A 28 -0.46 0.00 -0.60
CA GLY A 28 1.00 -0.07 -0.60
C GLY A 28 1.61 0.72 -1.75
N GLU A 29 1.08 0.55 -2.94
CA GLU A 29 1.55 1.29 -4.12
C GLU A 29 1.25 2.78 -4.01
N ALA A 30 0.07 3.14 -3.50
CA ALA A 30 -0.32 4.54 -3.28
C ALA A 30 0.59 5.20 -2.25
N TYR A 31 0.88 4.53 -1.15
CA TYR A 31 1.77 5.07 -0.11
C TYR A 31 3.16 5.35 -0.68
N LYS A 32 3.70 4.41 -1.44
CA LYS A 32 5.00 4.58 -2.10
C LYS A 32 4.99 5.77 -3.04
N ALA A 33 3.98 5.88 -3.90
CA ALA A 33 3.89 6.95 -4.89
C ALA A 33 3.72 8.32 -4.23
N VAL A 34 2.84 8.42 -3.24
CA VAL A 34 2.58 9.69 -2.54
C VAL A 34 3.80 10.14 -1.75
N SER A 35 4.50 9.21 -1.09
CA SER A 35 5.72 9.52 -0.33
C SER A 35 6.84 10.01 -1.24
N ASP A 36 6.99 9.41 -2.42
CA ASP A 36 7.97 9.85 -3.42
C ASP A 36 7.65 11.27 -3.89
N MET A 37 6.40 11.55 -4.23
CA MET A 37 5.96 12.88 -4.65
C MET A 37 6.16 13.90 -3.53
N GLY A 38 5.84 13.55 -2.30
CA GLY A 38 6.01 14.43 -1.14
C GLY A 38 7.46 14.81 -0.93
N LEU A 39 8.36 13.84 -1.06
CA LEU A 39 9.80 14.11 -0.92
C LEU A 39 10.28 15.03 -2.05
N GLN A 40 9.81 14.82 -3.27
CA GLN A 40 10.15 15.67 -4.40
C GLN A 40 9.68 17.12 -4.20
N ILE A 41 8.46 17.30 -3.67
CA ILE A 41 7.90 18.63 -3.41
C ILE A 41 8.74 19.40 -2.38
N LEU A 42 9.19 18.71 -1.33
CA LEU A 42 10.02 19.33 -0.29
C LEU A 42 11.47 19.52 -0.74
N GLY A 43 11.89 18.83 -1.78
CA GLY A 43 13.26 18.92 -2.30
C GLY A 43 14.30 18.54 -1.26
N GLY A 44 15.36 19.31 -1.14
CA GLY A 44 16.45 19.03 -0.20
C GLY A 44 15.99 18.94 1.25
N TYR A 45 14.99 19.71 1.65
CA TYR A 45 14.44 19.63 3.00
C TYR A 45 13.80 18.26 3.25
N GLY A 46 13.13 17.70 2.25
CA GLY A 46 12.54 16.37 2.37
C GLY A 46 13.57 15.27 2.56
N TYR A 47 14.75 15.45 1.97
CA TYR A 47 15.85 14.48 2.05
C TYR A 47 16.56 14.52 3.40
N CYS A 48 16.53 15.66 4.10
CA CYS A 48 17.24 15.84 5.37
C CYS A 48 16.52 15.12 6.51
N MET A 49 17.33 14.59 7.46
CA MET A 49 16.81 13.88 8.63
C MET A 49 16.05 14.78 9.60
N ASP A 50 16.21 16.10 9.49
CA ASP A 50 15.54 17.08 10.35
C ASP A 50 14.03 17.10 10.16
N TYR A 51 13.55 16.59 9.01
CA TYR A 51 12.13 16.59 8.64
C TYR A 51 11.64 15.15 8.47
N PRO A 52 10.35 14.87 8.74
CA PRO A 52 9.85 13.49 8.75
C PRO A 52 9.64 12.88 7.36
N MET A 53 9.66 13.65 6.27
CA MET A 53 9.32 13.13 4.94
C MET A 53 10.22 11.98 4.50
N GLN A 54 11.52 12.05 4.80
CA GLN A 54 12.45 10.97 4.47
C GLN A 54 12.09 9.65 5.18
N ARG A 55 11.51 9.75 6.40
CA ARG A 55 11.03 8.56 7.12
C ARG A 55 9.83 7.93 6.42
N PHE A 56 8.86 8.75 6.01
CA PHE A 56 7.71 8.25 5.25
C PHE A 56 8.15 7.60 3.95
N PHE A 57 9.10 8.21 3.26
CA PHE A 57 9.65 7.65 2.01
C PHE A 57 10.27 6.28 2.22
N ARG A 58 11.11 6.14 3.24
CA ARG A 58 11.77 4.86 3.54
C ARG A 58 10.76 3.80 4.00
N ASP A 59 9.85 4.20 4.89
CA ASP A 59 8.84 3.28 5.44
C ASP A 59 7.87 2.81 4.36
N SER A 60 7.57 3.65 3.37
CA SER A 60 6.65 3.30 2.29
C SER A 60 7.15 2.13 1.45
N ARG A 61 8.45 1.94 1.34
CA ARG A 61 9.00 0.81 0.58
C ARG A 61 8.64 -0.53 1.22
N LEU A 62 8.58 -0.58 2.55
CA LEU A 62 8.16 -1.80 3.23
C LEU A 62 6.72 -2.19 2.87
N ALA A 63 5.87 -1.22 2.57
CA ALA A 63 4.46 -1.49 2.25
C ALA A 63 4.28 -2.32 0.97
N THR A 64 5.26 -2.34 0.06
CA THR A 64 5.20 -3.15 -1.16
C THR A 64 6.00 -4.45 -1.03
N ILE A 65 6.64 -4.68 0.11
CA ILE A 65 7.52 -5.83 0.35
C ILE A 65 7.00 -6.69 1.50
N GLY A 66 6.64 -6.07 2.62
CA GLY A 66 6.24 -6.78 3.84
C GLY A 66 4.85 -7.41 3.74
N ALA A 67 4.63 -8.50 4.45
CA ALA A 67 3.35 -9.22 4.50
C ALA A 67 2.84 -9.61 3.10
N GLY A 68 3.73 -10.06 2.25
CA GLY A 68 3.44 -10.38 0.86
C GLY A 68 3.73 -9.20 -0.06
N THR A 69 4.63 -9.41 -1.01
CA THR A 69 5.02 -8.38 -1.98
C THR A 69 3.85 -8.00 -2.87
N SER A 70 3.97 -6.86 -3.57
CA SER A 70 2.99 -6.46 -4.57
C SER A 70 2.80 -7.54 -5.65
N GLU A 71 3.88 -8.22 -6.04
CA GLU A 71 3.82 -9.31 -7.01
C GLU A 71 2.99 -10.48 -6.50
N ILE A 72 3.16 -10.85 -5.23
CA ILE A 72 2.35 -11.91 -4.58
C ILE A 72 0.88 -11.51 -4.51
N GLN A 73 0.61 -10.25 -4.19
CA GLN A 73 -0.78 -9.75 -4.14
C GLN A 73 -1.43 -9.85 -5.52
N ARG A 74 -0.70 -9.51 -6.59
CA ARG A 74 -1.19 -9.66 -7.96
C ARG A 74 -1.49 -11.12 -8.29
N ASN A 75 -0.64 -12.04 -7.84
CA ASN A 75 -0.89 -13.48 -8.04
C ASN A 75 -2.17 -13.96 -7.33
N ILE A 76 -2.40 -13.49 -6.12
CA ILE A 76 -3.62 -13.83 -5.37
C ILE A 76 -4.85 -13.32 -6.13
N ILE A 77 -4.81 -12.10 -6.63
CA ILE A 77 -5.90 -11.49 -7.39
C ILE A 77 -6.13 -12.28 -8.68
N ALA A 78 -5.07 -12.60 -9.39
CA ALA A 78 -5.17 -13.36 -10.65
C ALA A 78 -5.82 -14.73 -10.42
N LYS A 79 -5.44 -15.43 -9.39
CA LYS A 79 -6.06 -16.70 -9.02
C LYS A 79 -7.56 -16.53 -8.72
N GLY A 80 -7.91 -15.47 -8.01
CA GLY A 80 -9.31 -15.17 -7.69
C GLY A 80 -10.13 -14.86 -8.93
N LEU A 81 -9.51 -14.41 -10.01
CA LEU A 81 -10.15 -14.16 -11.30
C LEU A 81 -10.14 -15.39 -12.22
N GLY A 82 -9.57 -16.49 -11.78
CA GLY A 82 -9.51 -17.72 -12.57
C GLY A 82 -8.38 -17.76 -13.59
N LEU A 83 -7.37 -16.90 -13.40
CA LEU A 83 -6.24 -16.83 -14.36
C LEU A 83 -5.06 -17.72 -13.99
#